data_f9ae5b4c7417ff580b43fa8a09a8b3fc
#
_entry.id   f9ae5b4c7417ff580b43fa8a09a8b3fc
#
_cell.length_a   1.000
_cell.length_b   1.000
_cell.length_c   1.000
_cell.angle_alpha   90.00
_cell.angle_beta   90.00
_cell.angle_gamma   90.00
#
_symmetry.space_group_name_H-M   'P 1'
#
loop_
_entity.id
_entity.type
_entity.pdbx_description
1 polymer ?
#
loop_
_entity_poly.entity_id
_entity_poly.type
_entity_poly.pdbx_seq_one_letter_code
_entity_poly.pdbx_strand_id
1 'polypeptide(L)'
;MFTKSLQGMKYGRHIDNAFMSSGRADLSFTIFLNEKDQYSGGELLIEGLNSEDKFKLDSGGIIIYPSTYLHSVLEVLNGERLVVVGWIESYVKSIEEREYLFDLDAGARSLLAKHDRSDELDLIFKSYSNLLRTLGD
;
A
#
# COMPACT_ATOMS: atom_id res chain seq x y z
N MET A 1 10.29 -7.44 6.67
CA MET A 1 11.74 -7.75 6.44
C MET A 1 12.52 -6.45 6.39
N PHE A 2 13.57 -6.32 7.20
CA PHE A 2 14.50 -5.19 7.12
C PHE A 2 15.42 -5.34 5.90
N THR A 3 15.61 -4.27 5.14
CA THR A 3 16.45 -4.26 3.94
C THR A 3 17.38 -3.04 3.95
N LYS A 4 18.64 -3.28 3.71
CA LYS A 4 19.69 -2.28 3.52
C LYS A 4 20.22 -2.40 2.09
N SER A 5 20.16 -1.32 1.34
CA SER A 5 20.73 -1.22 -0.01
C SER A 5 21.87 -0.21 -0.02
N LEU A 6 23.03 -0.65 -0.45
CA LEU A 6 24.25 0.15 -0.58
C LEU A 6 24.37 0.71 -2.00
N GLN A 7 25.33 1.63 -2.19
CA GLN A 7 25.67 2.16 -3.51
C GLN A 7 25.88 1.05 -4.55
N GLY A 8 25.28 1.19 -5.72
CA GLY A 8 25.30 0.23 -6.81
C GLY A 8 24.22 -0.87 -6.71
N MET A 9 23.54 -0.98 -5.55
CA MET A 9 22.47 -1.97 -5.40
C MET A 9 21.17 -1.44 -5.98
N LYS A 10 20.45 -2.34 -6.63
CA LYS A 10 19.08 -2.14 -7.16
C LYS A 10 18.28 -3.42 -6.97
N TYR A 11 16.98 -3.33 -7.11
CA TYR A 11 16.12 -4.50 -7.19
C TYR A 11 15.32 -4.46 -8.49
N GLY A 12 15.49 -5.48 -9.31
CA GLY A 12 14.91 -5.53 -10.65
C GLY A 12 13.39 -5.54 -10.64
N ARG A 13 12.81 -5.23 -11.79
CA ARG A 13 11.38 -5.24 -12.04
C ARG A 13 10.79 -6.62 -11.78
N HIS A 14 9.80 -6.71 -10.90
CA HIS A 14 9.17 -7.97 -10.49
C HIS A 14 7.75 -7.73 -9.96
N ILE A 15 7.05 -8.81 -9.74
CA ILE A 15 5.80 -8.89 -8.99
C ILE A 15 6.04 -9.72 -7.72
N ASP A 16 5.40 -9.38 -6.63
CA ASP A 16 5.49 -10.17 -5.40
C ASP A 16 4.80 -11.53 -5.54
N ASN A 17 5.26 -12.51 -4.77
CA ASN A 17 4.61 -13.81 -4.73
C ASN A 17 3.20 -13.68 -4.16
N ALA A 18 2.25 -14.41 -4.74
CA ALA A 18 0.86 -14.40 -4.29
C ALA A 18 0.69 -14.92 -2.86
N PHE A 19 1.58 -15.82 -2.42
CA PHE A 19 1.58 -16.40 -1.08
C PHE A 19 2.96 -16.32 -0.44
N MET A 20 2.98 -15.84 0.78
CA MET A 20 4.14 -15.86 1.67
C MET A 20 3.96 -16.98 2.71
N SER A 21 4.99 -17.26 3.51
CA SER A 21 4.91 -18.29 4.57
C SER A 21 3.82 -18.00 5.61
N SER A 22 3.43 -16.73 5.75
CA SER A 22 2.44 -16.24 6.71
C SER A 22 1.02 -16.12 6.15
N GLY A 23 0.82 -16.31 4.84
CA GLY A 23 -0.48 -16.16 4.20
C GLY A 23 -0.42 -15.51 2.82
N ARG A 24 -1.57 -15.03 2.35
CA ARG A 24 -1.73 -14.36 1.05
C ARG A 24 -1.12 -12.95 1.09
N ALA A 25 -0.46 -12.55 0.03
CA ALA A 25 0.07 -11.21 -0.15
C ALA A 25 -0.87 -10.38 -1.05
N ASP A 26 -1.80 -9.65 -0.45
CA ASP A 26 -2.73 -8.78 -1.18
C ASP A 26 -2.19 -7.37 -1.37
N LEU A 27 -1.51 -6.86 -0.35
CA LEU A 27 -0.88 -5.55 -0.34
C LEU A 27 0.58 -5.68 0.07
N SER A 28 1.43 -4.94 -0.60
CA SER A 28 2.84 -4.78 -0.25
C SER A 28 3.06 -3.43 0.42
N PHE A 29 4.01 -3.34 1.33
CA PHE A 29 4.37 -2.06 1.92
C PHE A 29 5.87 -1.88 2.04
N THR A 30 6.29 -0.62 1.98
CA THR A 30 7.64 -0.17 2.27
C THR A 30 7.61 0.95 3.28
N ILE A 31 8.28 0.79 4.41
CA ILE A 31 8.50 1.83 5.42
C ILE A 31 9.93 2.35 5.25
N PHE A 32 10.08 3.65 5.05
CA PHE A 32 11.38 4.30 4.94
C PHE A 32 11.95 4.57 6.34
N LEU A 33 13.22 4.23 6.57
CA LEU A 33 13.85 4.32 7.89
C LEU A 33 14.90 5.44 8.00
N ASN A 34 15.31 6.01 6.87
CA ASN A 34 16.20 7.16 6.86
C ASN A 34 15.64 8.28 5.98
N GLU A 35 16.16 9.49 6.18
CA GLU A 35 15.70 10.65 5.45
C GLU A 35 16.04 10.54 3.96
N LYS A 36 15.18 11.08 3.11
CA LYS A 36 15.33 10.97 1.65
C LYS A 36 16.58 11.65 1.08
N ASP A 37 17.18 12.60 1.82
CA ASP A 37 18.39 13.31 1.44
C ASP A 37 19.69 12.61 1.92
N GLN A 38 19.59 11.57 2.75
CA GLN A 38 20.73 10.79 3.22
C GLN A 38 21.28 9.81 2.17
N TYR A 39 20.57 9.63 1.04
CA TYR A 39 21.01 8.81 -0.08
C TYR A 39 20.47 9.37 -1.39
N SER A 40 21.11 9.06 -2.51
CA SER A 40 20.64 9.41 -3.85
C SER A 40 20.29 8.17 -4.65
N GLY A 41 19.34 8.28 -5.56
CA GLY A 41 18.74 7.13 -6.21
C GLY A 41 17.87 6.30 -5.25
N GLY A 42 17.70 5.02 -5.52
CA GLY A 42 17.00 4.08 -4.66
C GLY A 42 15.50 4.32 -4.53
N GLU A 43 14.88 5.04 -5.47
CA GLU A 43 13.43 5.24 -5.51
C GLU A 43 12.71 3.91 -5.70
N LEU A 44 11.58 3.74 -5.02
CA LEU A 44 10.62 2.68 -5.30
C LEU A 44 9.80 3.09 -6.52
N LEU A 45 9.89 2.34 -7.59
CA LEU A 45 9.11 2.51 -8.81
C LEU A 45 7.94 1.54 -8.80
N ILE A 46 6.72 2.04 -8.93
CA ILE A 46 5.49 1.24 -9.01
C ILE A 46 4.81 1.52 -10.34
N GLU A 47 4.53 0.44 -11.09
CA GLU A 47 3.86 0.52 -12.39
C GLU A 47 2.35 0.29 -12.20
N GLY A 48 1.57 1.36 -12.29
CA GLY A 48 0.11 1.30 -12.35
C GLY A 48 -0.38 1.05 -13.79
N LEU A 49 -1.70 1.03 -13.96
CA LEU A 49 -2.32 0.78 -15.28
C LEU A 49 -1.93 1.83 -16.34
N ASN A 50 -1.75 3.08 -15.94
CA ASN A 50 -1.51 4.20 -16.85
C ASN A 50 -0.36 5.12 -16.39
N SER A 51 0.35 4.76 -15.34
CA SER A 51 1.41 5.59 -14.77
C SER A 51 2.55 4.75 -14.19
N GLU A 52 3.73 5.32 -14.21
CA GLU A 52 4.86 4.90 -13.40
C GLU A 52 5.10 5.96 -12.32
N ASP A 53 4.99 5.56 -11.07
CA ASP A 53 5.16 6.45 -9.93
C ASP A 53 6.43 6.10 -9.14
N LYS A 54 7.23 7.13 -8.84
CA LYS A 54 8.45 7.01 -8.05
C LYS A 54 8.22 7.52 -6.64
N PHE A 55 8.60 6.73 -5.66
CA PHE A 55 8.43 7.05 -4.25
C PHE A 55 9.78 7.03 -3.52
N LYS A 56 10.02 8.09 -2.77
CA LYS A 56 11.13 8.24 -1.85
C LYS A 56 10.70 9.19 -0.75
N LEU A 57 10.37 8.63 0.41
CA LEU A 57 9.82 9.36 1.55
C LEU A 57 10.86 9.57 2.63
N ASP A 58 10.60 10.53 3.50
CA ASP A 58 11.36 10.74 4.72
C ASP A 58 11.12 9.61 5.73
N SER A 59 11.97 9.51 6.73
CA SER A 59 11.93 8.50 7.78
C SER A 59 10.56 8.45 8.44
N GLY A 60 10.02 7.24 8.59
CA GLY A 60 8.66 6.98 9.08
C GLY A 60 7.57 7.01 8.01
N GLY A 61 7.87 7.49 6.79
CA GLY A 61 6.94 7.42 5.66
C GLY A 61 6.70 5.98 5.23
N ILE A 62 5.47 5.69 4.84
CA ILE A 62 5.04 4.37 4.36
C ILE A 62 4.34 4.49 3.01
N ILE A 63 4.65 3.58 2.09
CA ILE A 63 3.90 3.35 0.87
C ILE A 63 3.27 1.97 0.96
N ILE A 64 1.97 1.90 0.68
CA ILE A 64 1.20 0.64 0.58
C ILE A 64 0.62 0.58 -0.82
N TYR A 65 0.77 -0.56 -1.48
CA TYR A 65 0.31 -0.76 -2.85
C TYR A 65 -0.14 -2.21 -3.08
N PRO A 66 -0.99 -2.47 -4.07
CA PRO A 66 -1.39 -3.84 -4.41
C PRO A 66 -0.17 -4.69 -4.79
N SER A 67 -0.05 -5.89 -4.18
CA SER A 67 1.05 -6.82 -4.48
C SER A 67 1.04 -7.34 -5.92
N THR A 68 -0.07 -7.09 -6.64
CA THR A 68 -0.25 -7.43 -8.06
C THR A 68 0.43 -6.46 -9.02
N TYR A 69 0.99 -5.34 -8.52
CA TYR A 69 1.64 -4.36 -9.37
C TYR A 69 3.10 -4.71 -9.58
N LEU A 70 3.57 -4.55 -10.83
CA LEU A 70 5.00 -4.59 -11.14
C LEU A 70 5.70 -3.42 -10.45
N HIS A 71 6.83 -3.71 -9.85
CA HIS A 71 7.62 -2.69 -9.16
C HIS A 71 9.10 -3.02 -9.17
N SER A 72 9.91 -2.02 -8.85
CA SER A 72 11.37 -2.15 -8.78
C SER A 72 11.93 -1.13 -7.79
N VAL A 73 13.18 -1.31 -7.41
CA VAL A 73 13.96 -0.30 -6.69
C VAL A 73 15.10 0.14 -7.60
N LEU A 74 15.15 1.44 -7.90
CA LEU A 74 16.19 2.02 -8.71
C LEU A 74 17.55 1.94 -8.00
N GLU A 75 18.63 2.05 -8.76
CA GLU A 75 19.98 1.98 -8.22
C GLU A 75 20.23 3.06 -7.17
N VAL A 76 20.79 2.66 -6.03
CA VAL A 76 21.34 3.58 -5.03
C VAL A 76 22.66 4.15 -5.57
N LEU A 77 22.67 5.44 -5.86
CA LEU A 77 23.82 6.12 -6.47
C LEU A 77 24.84 6.57 -5.43
N ASN A 78 24.39 6.89 -4.22
CA ASN A 78 25.25 7.29 -3.09
C ASN A 78 24.48 7.09 -1.77
N GLY A 79 25.21 6.82 -0.68
CA GLY A 79 24.65 6.61 0.65
C GLY A 79 24.07 5.21 0.84
N GLU A 80 23.17 5.07 1.81
CA GLU A 80 22.51 3.81 2.16
C GLU A 80 20.99 4.02 2.19
N ARG A 81 20.26 3.10 1.57
CA ARG A 81 18.79 3.05 1.65
C ARG A 81 18.38 2.01 2.68
N LEU A 82 17.67 2.45 3.71
CA LEU A 82 17.18 1.60 4.79
C LEU A 82 15.65 1.56 4.77
N VAL A 83 15.07 0.36 4.69
CA VAL A 83 13.61 0.20 4.66
C VAL A 83 13.19 -1.07 5.39
N VAL A 84 11.92 -1.11 5.80
CA VAL A 84 11.21 -2.34 6.13
C VAL A 84 10.20 -2.60 5.02
N VAL A 85 10.25 -3.80 4.45
CA VAL A 85 9.26 -4.27 3.48
C VAL A 85 8.47 -5.43 4.06
N GLY A 86 7.20 -5.53 3.66
CA GLY A 86 6.35 -6.61 4.10
C GLY A 86 5.06 -6.67 3.30
N TRP A 87 4.21 -7.60 3.70
CA TRP A 87 2.97 -7.93 3.01
C TRP A 87 1.83 -7.98 4.00
N ILE A 88 0.64 -7.64 3.51
CA ILE A 88 -0.60 -7.63 4.26
C ILE A 88 -1.57 -8.57 3.55
N GLU A 89 -2.14 -9.49 4.30
CA GLU A 89 -3.29 -10.25 3.89
C GLU A 89 -4.55 -9.43 4.19
N SER A 90 -5.34 -9.12 3.17
CA SER A 90 -6.60 -8.41 3.32
C SER A 90 -7.73 -9.40 3.58
N TYR A 91 -8.67 -9.05 4.44
CA TYR A 91 -9.92 -9.80 4.56
C TYR A 91 -10.69 -9.86 3.23
N VAL A 92 -10.56 -8.87 2.37
CA VAL A 92 -11.20 -8.84 1.06
C VAL A 92 -10.14 -9.07 -0.03
N LYS A 93 -10.27 -10.16 -0.77
CA LYS A 93 -9.29 -10.59 -1.79
C LYS A 93 -9.27 -9.70 -3.02
N SER A 94 -10.45 -9.36 -3.54
CA SER A 94 -10.58 -8.58 -4.78
C SER A 94 -10.14 -7.14 -4.58
N ILE A 95 -9.33 -6.64 -5.50
CA ILE A 95 -8.89 -5.23 -5.51
C ILE A 95 -10.10 -4.31 -5.70
N GLU A 96 -10.97 -4.64 -6.65
CA GLU A 96 -12.16 -3.86 -6.97
C GLU A 96 -13.11 -3.80 -5.79
N GLU A 97 -13.33 -4.90 -5.10
CA GLU A 97 -14.18 -4.94 -3.90
C GLU A 97 -13.59 -4.12 -2.74
N ARG A 98 -12.26 -4.13 -2.57
CA ARG A 98 -11.59 -3.24 -1.61
C ARG A 98 -11.80 -1.77 -1.95
N GLU A 99 -11.68 -1.40 -3.23
CA GLU A 99 -11.92 -0.02 -3.69
C GLU A 99 -13.36 0.41 -3.43
N TYR A 100 -14.35 -0.42 -3.77
CA TYR A 100 -15.78 -0.11 -3.50
C TYR A 100 -16.05 0.07 -2.01
N LEU A 101 -15.51 -0.80 -1.17
CA LEU A 101 -15.66 -0.71 0.28
C LEU A 101 -14.97 0.53 0.84
N PHE A 102 -13.77 0.84 0.35
CA PHE A 102 -13.03 2.04 0.75
C PHE A 102 -13.81 3.32 0.40
N ASP A 103 -14.29 3.42 -0.84
CA ASP A 103 -15.04 4.59 -1.30
C ASP A 103 -16.34 4.78 -0.52
N LEU A 104 -17.04 3.68 -0.25
CA LEU A 104 -18.29 3.71 0.54
C LEU A 104 -18.03 4.17 1.98
N ASP A 105 -17.01 3.65 2.65
CA ASP A 105 -16.64 4.04 4.01
C ASP A 105 -16.13 5.49 4.06
N ALA A 106 -15.23 5.86 3.15
CA ALA A 106 -14.66 7.21 3.10
C ALA A 106 -15.75 8.27 2.83
N GLY A 107 -16.66 7.99 1.89
CA GLY A 107 -17.81 8.84 1.59
C GLY A 107 -18.74 9.00 2.78
N ALA A 108 -19.12 7.89 3.42
CA ALA A 108 -19.97 7.90 4.59
C ALA A 108 -19.36 8.65 5.79
N ARG A 109 -18.07 8.44 6.05
CA ARG A 109 -17.32 9.16 7.11
C ARG A 109 -17.23 10.66 6.83
N SER A 110 -17.02 11.04 5.57
CA SER A 110 -16.99 12.45 5.17
C SER A 110 -18.35 13.12 5.37
N LEU A 111 -19.46 12.44 5.03
CA LEU A 111 -20.81 12.93 5.29
C LEU A 111 -21.10 13.05 6.79
N LEU A 112 -20.72 12.04 7.59
CA LEU A 112 -20.84 12.08 9.05
C LEU A 112 -20.10 13.29 9.65
N ALA A 113 -18.89 13.57 9.18
CA ALA A 113 -18.08 14.70 9.68
C ALA A 113 -18.68 16.06 9.30
N LYS A 114 -19.42 16.16 8.18
CA LYS A 114 -20.02 17.41 7.70
C LYS A 114 -21.44 17.67 8.23
N HIS A 115 -22.20 16.61 8.47
CA HIS A 115 -23.66 16.69 8.69
C HIS A 115 -24.13 15.99 9.94
N ASP A 116 -23.21 15.47 10.77
CA ASP A 116 -23.52 14.63 11.91
C ASP A 116 -24.27 13.33 11.55
N ARG A 117 -24.69 12.59 12.56
CA ARG A 117 -25.35 11.29 12.40
C ARG A 117 -26.78 11.47 11.88
N SER A 118 -27.18 10.63 10.94
CA SER A 118 -28.56 10.54 10.42
C SER A 118 -28.97 9.08 10.22
N ASP A 119 -30.28 8.85 10.10
CA ASP A 119 -30.83 7.52 9.84
C ASP A 119 -30.32 6.96 8.49
N GLU A 120 -30.12 7.82 7.50
CA GLU A 120 -29.59 7.44 6.19
C GLU A 120 -28.14 6.97 6.30
N LEU A 121 -27.32 7.67 7.08
CA LEU A 121 -25.94 7.25 7.34
C LEU A 121 -25.88 5.93 8.11
N ASP A 122 -26.78 5.68 9.03
CA ASP A 122 -26.89 4.40 9.73
C ASP A 122 -27.17 3.24 8.76
N LEU A 123 -28.01 3.46 7.74
CA LEU A 123 -28.27 2.48 6.68
C LEU A 123 -27.02 2.24 5.82
N ILE A 124 -26.27 3.28 5.49
CA ILE A 124 -25.03 3.16 4.73
C ILE A 124 -23.98 2.37 5.53
N PHE A 125 -23.75 2.70 6.79
CA PHE A 125 -22.80 1.97 7.65
C PHE A 125 -23.22 0.52 7.90
N LYS A 126 -24.53 0.27 8.04
CA LYS A 126 -25.08 -1.09 8.12
C LYS A 126 -24.78 -1.88 6.84
N SER A 127 -25.00 -1.27 5.69
CA SER A 127 -24.76 -1.89 4.38
C SER A 127 -23.27 -2.18 4.18
N TYR A 128 -22.38 -1.23 4.50
CA TYR A 128 -20.94 -1.42 4.50
C TYR A 128 -20.50 -2.62 5.37
N SER A 129 -20.98 -2.67 6.62
CA SER A 129 -20.62 -3.76 7.53
C SER A 129 -21.10 -5.13 7.06
N ASN A 130 -22.27 -5.18 6.39
CA ASN A 130 -22.80 -6.43 5.86
C ASN A 130 -22.08 -6.85 4.56
N LEU A 131 -21.71 -5.90 3.70
CA LEU A 131 -20.85 -6.17 2.56
C LEU A 131 -19.50 -6.72 3.00
N LEU A 132 -18.89 -6.13 4.02
CA LEU A 132 -17.62 -6.62 4.55
C LEU A 132 -17.73 -8.07 5.10
N ARG A 133 -18.88 -8.43 5.73
CA ARG A 133 -19.13 -9.83 6.15
C ARG A 133 -19.29 -10.78 4.98
N THR A 134 -19.83 -10.32 3.85
CA THR A 134 -20.08 -11.16 2.67
C THR A 134 -18.82 -11.33 1.83
N LEU A 135 -18.02 -10.27 1.68
CA LEU A 135 -16.85 -10.23 0.80
C LEU A 135 -15.54 -10.59 1.54
N GLY A 136 -15.54 -10.50 2.86
CA GLY A 136 -14.38 -10.84 3.68
C GLY A 136 -14.26 -12.33 3.97
N ASP A 137 -13.00 -12.77 4.07
CA ASP A 137 -12.62 -14.13 4.49
C ASP A 137 -12.08 -14.11 5.92
#